data_1d804cc2c8858e5185c30047df6d55ee
#
_entry.id   1d804cc2c8858e5185c30047df6d55ee
#
_cell.length_a   1.000
_cell.length_b   1.000
_cell.length_c   1.000
_cell.angle_alpha   90.00
_cell.angle_beta   90.00
_cell.angle_gamma   90.00
#
_symmetry.space_group_name_H-M   'P 1'
#
loop_
_entity.id
_entity.type
_entity.pdbx_description
1 polymer ?
#
loop_
_entity_poly.entity_id
_entity_poly.type
_entity_poly.pdbx_seq_one_letter_code
_entity_poly.pdbx_strand_id
1 'polypeptide(L)'
;VDFLERLMALNSSGPVRTQRPTLETALKGGSAPVLPDPAPHTVLGTPVTGPWKPGQEHIVLGLGCFWGAEKLFWQLDGVESTSVGYAGGYTPNPTYREVCTGRTGHAEVVDVVWDPAVISLETILRVAMENHDPTQGDRQGNDVGAQYRSVIYPVGTPEQVAEQTAVARDVVSSYAERLKAAGYGDVTTEIIPLAETPAGEYYLAEDEHQQYLDKNPDGYCPVHATGVTCG
;
A
#
# COMPACT_ATOMS: atom_id res chain seq x y z
N VAL A 1 -28.01 -8.08 -1.54
CA VAL A 1 -26.90 -8.22 -0.58
C VAL A 1 -25.76 -7.42 -1.18
N ASP A 2 -25.48 -6.29 -0.55
CA ASP A 2 -24.52 -5.30 -1.03
C ASP A 2 -23.12 -5.92 -1.10
N PHE A 3 -22.30 -5.46 -2.06
CA PHE A 3 -20.90 -5.84 -2.23
C PHE A 3 -20.09 -5.70 -0.92
N LEU A 4 -20.37 -4.66 -0.14
CA LEU A 4 -19.80 -4.42 1.19
C LEU A 4 -20.19 -5.49 2.23
N GLU A 5 -21.43 -5.95 2.24
CA GLU A 5 -21.86 -7.04 3.14
C GLU A 5 -21.18 -8.36 2.78
N ARG A 6 -20.97 -8.63 1.49
CA ARG A 6 -20.19 -9.80 1.03
C ARG A 6 -18.71 -9.67 1.38
N LEU A 7 -18.15 -8.48 1.32
CA LEU A 7 -16.77 -8.18 1.69
C LEU A 7 -16.54 -8.37 3.20
N MET A 8 -17.43 -7.81 4.03
CA MET A 8 -17.37 -7.97 5.49
C MET A 8 -17.59 -9.41 5.92
N ALA A 9 -18.46 -10.16 5.23
CA ALA A 9 -18.69 -11.57 5.50
C ALA A 9 -17.46 -12.45 5.13
N LEU A 10 -16.68 -12.07 4.13
CA LEU A 10 -15.43 -12.75 3.77
C LEU A 10 -14.32 -12.51 4.81
N ASN A 11 -14.29 -11.32 5.41
CA ASN A 11 -13.35 -11.00 6.49
C ASN A 11 -13.73 -11.62 7.85
N SER A 12 -15.02 -11.93 8.08
CA SER A 12 -15.52 -12.38 9.38
C SER A 12 -15.61 -13.90 9.55
N SER A 13 -15.47 -14.71 8.50
CA SER A 13 -15.82 -16.14 8.53
C SER A 13 -14.68 -17.14 8.33
N GLY A 14 -13.42 -16.70 8.26
CA GLY A 14 -12.25 -17.57 8.19
C GLY A 14 -11.37 -17.50 9.43
N PRO A 15 -10.59 -18.55 9.76
CA PRO A 15 -9.56 -18.41 10.77
C PRO A 15 -8.59 -17.31 10.36
N VAL A 16 -8.39 -16.32 11.23
CA VAL A 16 -7.41 -15.25 11.03
C VAL A 16 -6.06 -15.90 10.75
N ARG A 17 -5.58 -15.80 9.51
CA ARG A 17 -4.30 -16.37 9.12
C ARG A 17 -3.22 -15.38 9.49
N THR A 18 -2.69 -15.51 10.68
CA THR A 18 -1.50 -14.78 11.16
C THR A 18 -0.20 -15.33 10.57
N GLN A 19 -0.24 -16.47 9.89
CA GLN A 19 0.93 -17.09 9.29
C GLN A 19 0.98 -16.77 7.80
N ARG A 20 2.00 -16.03 7.38
CA ARG A 20 2.27 -15.72 5.98
C ARG A 20 2.62 -17.02 5.21
N PRO A 21 2.22 -17.13 3.94
CA PRO A 21 2.59 -18.29 3.13
C PRO A 21 4.11 -18.29 2.83
N THR A 22 4.61 -19.47 2.49
CA THR A 22 5.91 -19.66 1.84
C THR A 22 5.71 -19.81 0.34
N LEU A 23 6.79 -19.83 -0.43
CA LEU A 23 6.75 -20.11 -1.88
C LEU A 23 5.99 -21.42 -2.20
N GLU A 24 6.13 -22.44 -1.35
CA GLU A 24 5.51 -23.76 -1.54
C GLU A 24 4.01 -23.76 -1.21
N THR A 25 3.57 -22.87 -0.29
CA THR A 25 2.17 -22.84 0.21
C THR A 25 1.36 -21.70 -0.38
N ALA A 26 2.00 -20.78 -1.12
CA ALA A 26 1.33 -19.67 -1.79
C ALA A 26 0.40 -20.16 -2.92
N LEU A 27 -0.61 -19.38 -3.23
CA LEU A 27 -1.47 -19.62 -4.38
C LEU A 27 -0.68 -19.44 -5.68
N LYS A 28 -1.07 -20.19 -6.72
CA LYS A 28 -0.37 -20.15 -8.01
C LYS A 28 -0.61 -18.86 -8.79
N GLY A 29 -1.73 -18.18 -8.54
CA GLY A 29 -2.11 -16.93 -9.22
C GLY A 29 -2.50 -17.10 -10.69
N GLY A 30 -2.60 -15.95 -11.36
CA GLY A 30 -2.99 -15.85 -12.77
C GLY A 30 -1.80 -15.74 -13.73
N SER A 31 -2.04 -16.08 -15.00
CA SER A 31 -1.06 -15.91 -16.07
C SER A 31 -1.14 -14.56 -16.79
N ALA A 32 -2.14 -13.73 -16.44
CA ALA A 32 -2.37 -12.42 -17.02
C ALA A 32 -2.81 -11.43 -15.95
N PRO A 33 -2.52 -10.12 -16.12
CA PRO A 33 -2.99 -9.09 -15.22
C PRO A 33 -4.51 -9.10 -15.06
N VAL A 34 -5.00 -8.83 -13.86
CA VAL A 34 -6.45 -8.70 -13.59
C VAL A 34 -7.03 -7.42 -14.19
N LEU A 35 -6.18 -6.41 -14.42
CA LEU A 35 -6.53 -5.13 -15.05
C LEU A 35 -5.49 -4.81 -16.15
N PRO A 36 -5.61 -5.39 -17.36
CA PRO A 36 -4.62 -5.20 -18.43
C PRO A 36 -4.67 -3.83 -19.10
N ASP A 37 -5.80 -3.15 -19.06
CA ASP A 37 -6.03 -1.86 -19.71
C ASP A 37 -6.78 -0.90 -18.75
N PRO A 38 -6.07 -0.32 -17.78
CA PRO A 38 -6.68 0.53 -16.76
C PRO A 38 -7.14 1.87 -17.36
N ALA A 39 -8.31 2.34 -16.91
CA ALA A 39 -8.76 3.69 -17.20
C ALA A 39 -7.85 4.75 -16.55
N PRO A 40 -7.82 5.99 -17.05
CA PRO A 40 -7.15 7.08 -16.36
C PRO A 40 -7.71 7.32 -14.97
N HIS A 41 -6.86 7.85 -14.08
CA HIS A 41 -7.21 8.19 -12.70
C HIS A 41 -8.43 9.13 -12.66
N THR A 42 -9.50 8.75 -11.97
CA THR A 42 -10.79 9.46 -12.00
C THR A 42 -10.72 10.88 -11.42
N VAL A 43 -9.82 11.12 -10.47
CA VAL A 43 -9.64 12.44 -9.81
C VAL A 43 -8.59 13.28 -10.54
N LEU A 44 -7.43 12.70 -10.87
CA LEU A 44 -6.28 13.43 -11.41
C LEU A 44 -6.25 13.45 -12.94
N GLY A 45 -6.98 12.56 -13.62
CA GLY A 45 -7.04 12.45 -15.08
C GLY A 45 -5.75 11.93 -15.72
N THR A 46 -4.81 11.44 -14.93
CA THR A 46 -3.50 10.95 -15.38
C THR A 46 -3.51 9.44 -15.60
N PRO A 47 -2.58 8.87 -16.39
CA PRO A 47 -2.38 7.42 -16.44
C PRO A 47 -2.07 6.85 -15.05
N VAL A 48 -2.60 5.67 -14.74
CA VAL A 48 -2.34 4.95 -13.47
C VAL A 48 -1.20 3.93 -13.60
N THR A 49 -0.62 3.81 -14.78
CA THR A 49 0.57 2.99 -15.05
C THR A 49 1.59 3.77 -15.85
N GLY A 50 2.88 3.43 -15.66
CA GLY A 50 3.96 4.01 -16.45
C GLY A 50 3.89 3.70 -17.98
N PRO A 51 4.79 4.23 -18.78
CA PRO A 51 5.98 4.96 -18.31
C PRO A 51 5.64 6.36 -17.77
N TRP A 52 6.30 6.73 -16.68
CA TRP A 52 6.12 8.05 -16.06
C TRP A 52 6.83 9.13 -16.86
N LYS A 53 6.40 10.39 -16.71
CA LYS A 53 7.06 11.52 -17.37
C LYS A 53 8.50 11.69 -16.86
N PRO A 54 9.42 12.21 -17.67
CA PRO A 54 10.77 12.52 -17.21
C PRO A 54 10.74 13.42 -15.97
N GLY A 55 11.49 13.03 -14.94
CA GLY A 55 11.59 13.77 -13.68
C GLY A 55 10.54 13.35 -12.62
N GLN A 56 9.50 12.62 -12.97
CA GLN A 56 8.62 12.00 -11.99
C GLN A 56 9.28 10.79 -11.34
N GLU A 57 8.94 10.58 -10.07
CA GLU A 57 9.33 9.42 -9.29
C GLU A 57 8.11 8.69 -8.76
N HIS A 58 8.29 7.47 -8.31
CA HIS A 58 7.22 6.71 -7.66
C HIS A 58 7.75 5.79 -6.56
N ILE A 59 6.85 5.40 -5.65
CA ILE A 59 7.13 4.49 -4.53
C ILE A 59 5.86 3.72 -4.20
N VAL A 60 6.02 2.48 -3.72
CA VAL A 60 4.87 1.63 -3.36
C VAL A 60 4.75 1.54 -1.84
N LEU A 61 3.57 1.89 -1.31
CA LEU A 61 3.31 2.06 0.13
C LEU A 61 2.10 1.25 0.58
N GLY A 62 2.22 0.50 1.68
CA GLY A 62 1.11 -0.19 2.34
C GLY A 62 0.84 0.37 3.73
N LEU A 63 -0.41 0.77 3.99
CA LEU A 63 -0.84 1.45 5.20
C LEU A 63 -2.11 0.82 5.84
N GLY A 64 -2.40 -0.43 5.52
CA GLY A 64 -3.68 -1.07 5.78
C GLY A 64 -4.56 -1.11 4.53
N CYS A 65 -5.88 -0.95 4.67
CA CYS A 65 -6.80 -0.91 3.53
C CYS A 65 -6.38 0.17 2.51
N PHE A 66 -6.15 -0.24 1.27
CA PHE A 66 -5.60 0.65 0.23
C PHE A 66 -6.58 1.73 -0.26
N TRP A 67 -7.89 1.63 0.01
CA TRP A 67 -8.86 2.65 -0.40
C TRP A 67 -8.65 3.98 0.32
N GLY A 68 -8.48 3.93 1.65
CA GLY A 68 -8.19 5.11 2.45
C GLY A 68 -6.78 5.65 2.19
N ALA A 69 -5.81 4.75 2.04
CA ALA A 69 -4.44 5.08 1.71
C ALA A 69 -4.33 5.81 0.36
N GLU A 70 -5.01 5.32 -0.68
CA GLU A 70 -4.99 5.96 -2.00
C GLU A 70 -5.56 7.38 -1.95
N LYS A 71 -6.73 7.55 -1.30
CA LYS A 71 -7.36 8.87 -1.13
C LYS A 71 -6.45 9.87 -0.42
N LEU A 72 -5.69 9.43 0.56
CA LEU A 72 -4.74 10.26 1.28
C LEU A 72 -3.71 10.89 0.32
N PHE A 73 -3.18 10.10 -0.62
CA PHE A 73 -2.11 10.55 -1.49
C PHE A 73 -2.58 11.39 -2.66
N TRP A 74 -3.70 11.06 -3.32
CA TRP A 74 -4.16 11.89 -4.45
C TRP A 74 -4.61 13.30 -4.05
N GLN A 75 -4.76 13.58 -2.76
CA GLN A 75 -5.08 14.90 -2.23
C GLN A 75 -3.85 15.79 -2.01
N LEU A 76 -2.63 15.25 -2.15
CA LEU A 76 -1.39 15.99 -1.93
C LEU A 76 -0.98 16.73 -3.19
N ASP A 77 -0.72 18.04 -3.04
CA ASP A 77 -0.15 18.83 -4.13
C ASP A 77 1.22 18.26 -4.52
N GLY A 78 1.43 18.01 -5.80
CA GLY A 78 2.65 17.40 -6.33
C GLY A 78 2.56 15.88 -6.54
N VAL A 79 1.52 15.21 -6.04
CA VAL A 79 1.19 13.85 -6.45
C VAL A 79 0.48 13.90 -7.80
N GLU A 80 1.06 13.23 -8.78
CA GLU A 80 0.64 13.26 -10.17
C GLU A 80 -0.23 12.07 -10.56
N SER A 81 -0.10 10.93 -9.89
CA SER A 81 -0.96 9.77 -10.04
C SER A 81 -0.89 8.86 -8.82
N THR A 82 -1.96 8.07 -8.64
CA THR A 82 -1.97 6.94 -7.71
C THR A 82 -2.63 5.74 -8.37
N SER A 83 -2.30 4.56 -7.90
CA SER A 83 -3.05 3.34 -8.19
C SER A 83 -2.99 2.40 -7.00
N VAL A 84 -4.00 1.54 -6.84
CA VAL A 84 -4.01 0.50 -5.81
C VAL A 84 -3.65 -0.85 -6.39
N GLY A 85 -3.01 -1.68 -5.59
CA GLY A 85 -2.56 -2.98 -6.04
C GLY A 85 -2.02 -3.87 -4.92
N TYR A 86 -1.29 -4.88 -5.32
CA TYR A 86 -0.76 -5.93 -4.47
C TYR A 86 0.74 -6.10 -4.70
N ALA A 87 1.51 -6.15 -3.61
CA ALA A 87 2.97 -6.31 -3.70
C ALA A 87 3.55 -7.05 -2.47
N GLY A 88 4.78 -7.53 -2.60
CA GLY A 88 5.54 -8.13 -1.50
C GLY A 88 5.25 -9.59 -1.24
N GLY A 89 4.37 -10.24 -2.01
CA GLY A 89 4.02 -11.66 -1.89
C GLY A 89 4.65 -12.53 -2.97
N TYR A 90 4.12 -13.75 -3.12
CA TYR A 90 4.61 -14.78 -4.04
C TYR A 90 3.75 -14.95 -5.28
N THR A 91 2.44 -14.69 -5.17
CA THR A 91 1.42 -15.06 -6.17
C THR A 91 1.42 -14.08 -7.34
N PRO A 92 1.72 -14.49 -8.58
CA PRO A 92 1.65 -13.59 -9.73
C PRO A 92 0.20 -13.27 -10.11
N ASN A 93 -0.02 -12.02 -10.54
CA ASN A 93 -1.33 -11.52 -10.98
C ASN A 93 -2.48 -11.94 -10.04
N PRO A 94 -2.39 -11.65 -8.74
CA PRO A 94 -3.40 -12.10 -7.78
C PRO A 94 -4.70 -11.33 -7.97
N THR A 95 -5.81 -11.99 -7.70
CA THR A 95 -7.10 -11.33 -7.53
C THR A 95 -7.29 -10.85 -6.09
N TYR A 96 -8.14 -9.84 -5.87
CA TYR A 96 -8.54 -9.40 -4.53
C TYR A 96 -9.01 -10.55 -3.65
N ARG A 97 -9.82 -11.45 -4.23
CA ARG A 97 -10.30 -12.63 -3.52
C ARG A 97 -9.17 -13.54 -3.04
N GLU A 98 -8.13 -13.73 -3.84
CA GLU A 98 -6.95 -14.51 -3.46
C GLU A 98 -6.16 -13.81 -2.36
N VAL A 99 -5.97 -12.49 -2.44
CA VAL A 99 -5.28 -11.69 -1.40
C VAL A 99 -6.01 -11.79 -0.07
N CYS A 100 -7.35 -11.67 -0.06
CA CYS A 100 -8.17 -11.82 1.14
C CYS A 100 -8.08 -13.20 1.81
N THR A 101 -7.60 -14.23 1.12
CA THR A 101 -7.34 -15.54 1.74
C THR A 101 -6.12 -15.53 2.66
N GLY A 102 -5.25 -14.50 2.61
CA GLY A 102 -3.94 -14.46 3.25
C GLY A 102 -2.91 -15.44 2.65
N ARG A 103 -3.21 -16.09 1.52
CA ARG A 103 -2.37 -17.12 0.90
C ARG A 103 -1.54 -16.63 -0.28
N THR A 104 -1.59 -15.35 -0.60
CA THR A 104 -0.75 -14.76 -1.65
C THR A 104 0.57 -14.23 -1.10
N GLY A 105 0.59 -13.82 0.18
CA GLY A 105 1.69 -13.14 0.83
C GLY A 105 1.77 -11.65 0.50
N HIS A 106 0.92 -11.14 -0.38
CA HIS A 106 0.91 -9.73 -0.74
C HIS A 106 0.34 -8.83 0.38
N ALA A 107 0.82 -7.58 0.41
CA ALA A 107 0.15 -6.47 1.05
C ALA A 107 -0.75 -5.75 0.04
N GLU A 108 -1.83 -5.13 0.53
CA GLU A 108 -2.55 -4.07 -0.15
C GLU A 108 -1.68 -2.82 -0.15
N VAL A 109 -1.44 -2.24 -1.31
CA VAL A 109 -0.50 -1.14 -1.47
C VAL A 109 -1.02 -0.09 -2.46
N VAL A 110 -0.45 1.11 -2.35
CA VAL A 110 -0.65 2.22 -3.28
C VAL A 110 0.68 2.51 -3.98
N ASP A 111 0.70 2.55 -5.30
CA ASP A 111 1.79 3.15 -6.07
C ASP A 111 1.53 4.65 -6.15
N VAL A 112 2.43 5.45 -5.59
CA VAL A 112 2.34 6.91 -5.51
C VAL A 112 3.37 7.50 -6.45
N VAL A 113 2.92 8.28 -7.42
CA VAL A 113 3.75 8.96 -8.42
C VAL A 113 3.74 10.45 -8.14
N TRP A 114 4.90 11.07 -8.04
CA TRP A 114 5.00 12.49 -7.70
C TRP A 114 6.04 13.25 -8.53
N ASP A 115 5.92 14.59 -8.51
CA ASP A 115 6.95 15.51 -9.00
C ASP A 115 7.84 15.95 -7.82
N PRO A 116 9.11 15.50 -7.76
CA PRO A 116 10.02 15.87 -6.67
C PRO A 116 10.37 17.36 -6.61
N ALA A 117 10.06 18.12 -7.66
CA ALA A 117 10.20 19.58 -7.62
C ALA A 117 9.08 20.28 -6.83
N VAL A 118 7.94 19.59 -6.61
CA VAL A 118 6.76 20.13 -5.90
C VAL A 118 6.63 19.54 -4.50
N ILE A 119 6.79 18.23 -4.34
CA ILE A 119 6.68 17.55 -3.04
C ILE A 119 7.86 16.59 -2.85
N SER A 120 8.44 16.57 -1.66
CA SER A 120 9.55 15.65 -1.35
C SER A 120 9.04 14.26 -0.96
N LEU A 121 9.87 13.24 -1.20
CA LEU A 121 9.62 11.89 -0.70
C LEU A 121 9.46 11.87 0.83
N GLU A 122 10.27 12.65 1.55
CA GLU A 122 10.17 12.77 3.00
C GLU A 122 8.77 13.20 3.43
N THR A 123 8.17 14.19 2.74
CA THR A 123 6.80 14.65 3.04
C THR A 123 5.78 13.56 2.79
N ILE A 124 5.88 12.83 1.66
CA ILE A 124 4.99 11.71 1.33
C ILE A 124 5.07 10.62 2.41
N LEU A 125 6.28 10.26 2.84
CA LEU A 125 6.49 9.23 3.86
C LEU A 125 6.02 9.69 5.26
N ARG A 126 6.19 10.96 5.61
CA ARG A 126 5.63 11.52 6.85
C ARG A 126 4.11 11.42 6.86
N VAL A 127 3.47 11.82 5.77
CA VAL A 127 2.00 11.68 5.62
C VAL A 127 1.59 10.20 5.75
N ALA A 128 2.33 9.29 5.12
CA ALA A 128 2.08 7.85 5.23
C ALA A 128 2.15 7.38 6.69
N MET A 129 3.23 7.70 7.40
CA MET A 129 3.46 7.24 8.78
C MET A 129 2.48 7.84 9.78
N GLU A 130 2.06 9.09 9.59
CA GLU A 130 1.12 9.78 10.49
C GLU A 130 -0.34 9.32 10.35
N ASN A 131 -0.70 8.72 9.21
CA ASN A 131 -2.08 8.35 8.90
C ASN A 131 -2.40 6.86 9.06
N HIS A 132 -1.51 6.07 9.66
CA HIS A 132 -1.80 4.72 10.12
C HIS A 132 -1.03 4.42 11.40
N ASP A 133 -1.32 3.29 12.04
CA ASP A 133 -0.56 2.80 13.19
C ASP A 133 0.46 1.73 12.71
N PRO A 134 1.74 2.08 12.56
CA PRO A 134 2.74 1.15 12.04
C PRO A 134 3.24 0.14 13.09
N THR A 135 2.63 0.09 14.29
CA THR A 135 3.05 -0.82 15.37
C THR A 135 2.21 -2.10 15.45
N GLN A 136 1.24 -2.28 14.54
CA GLN A 136 0.23 -3.34 14.65
C GLN A 136 0.61 -4.68 13.99
N GLY A 137 1.74 -4.76 13.32
CA GLY A 137 2.15 -5.98 12.60
C GLY A 137 1.23 -6.30 11.42
N ASP A 138 0.77 -7.53 11.32
CA ASP A 138 -0.13 -8.00 10.25
C ASP A 138 -1.59 -7.57 10.51
N ARG A 139 -1.80 -6.29 10.75
CA ARG A 139 -3.09 -5.69 11.06
C ARG A 139 -3.07 -4.18 10.88
N GLN A 140 -4.24 -3.58 10.62
CA GLN A 140 -4.46 -2.13 10.78
C GLN A 140 -5.88 -1.90 11.29
N GLY A 141 -6.01 -1.47 12.56
CA GLY A 141 -7.30 -1.25 13.20
C GLY A 141 -8.16 -2.53 13.23
N ASN A 142 -9.32 -2.49 12.59
CA ASN A 142 -10.24 -3.62 12.51
C ASN A 142 -9.87 -4.63 11.41
N ASP A 143 -9.00 -4.23 10.47
CA ASP A 143 -8.57 -5.06 9.35
C ASP A 143 -7.42 -5.96 9.80
N VAL A 144 -7.66 -7.27 9.87
CA VAL A 144 -6.72 -8.28 10.37
C VAL A 144 -6.23 -9.17 9.25
N GLY A 145 -4.91 -9.25 9.07
CA GLY A 145 -4.25 -10.08 8.08
C GLY A 145 -2.98 -9.41 7.53
N ALA A 146 -2.06 -10.22 6.97
CA ALA A 146 -0.79 -9.75 6.43
C ALA A 146 -0.96 -8.79 5.25
N GLN A 147 -2.11 -8.81 4.57
CA GLN A 147 -2.43 -7.85 3.51
C GLN A 147 -2.55 -6.41 4.01
N TYR A 148 -2.79 -6.19 5.29
CA TYR A 148 -2.94 -4.87 5.89
C TYR A 148 -1.69 -4.38 6.64
N ARG A 149 -0.54 -5.05 6.45
CA ARG A 149 0.71 -4.68 7.09
C ARG A 149 1.29 -3.38 6.57
N SER A 150 2.06 -2.72 7.41
CA SER A 150 2.80 -1.51 7.06
C SER A 150 4.04 -1.86 6.24
N VAL A 151 4.14 -1.31 5.01
CA VAL A 151 5.28 -1.56 4.11
C VAL A 151 5.67 -0.32 3.32
N ILE A 152 6.95 -0.20 3.02
CA ILE A 152 7.55 0.76 2.11
C ILE A 152 8.40 -0.03 1.12
N TYR A 153 8.06 0.02 -0.15
CA TYR A 153 8.78 -0.66 -1.23
C TYR A 153 9.40 0.38 -2.18
N PRO A 154 10.68 0.74 -1.99
CA PRO A 154 11.44 1.56 -2.92
C PRO A 154 11.46 0.95 -4.33
N VAL A 155 11.34 1.82 -5.35
CA VAL A 155 11.30 1.43 -6.78
C VAL A 155 12.10 2.39 -7.65
N GLY A 156 12.46 1.97 -8.85
CA GLY A 156 13.17 2.77 -9.84
C GLY A 156 14.58 2.28 -10.15
N THR A 157 15.48 3.20 -10.52
CA THR A 157 16.89 2.87 -10.74
C THR A 157 17.59 2.49 -9.44
N PRO A 158 18.75 1.82 -9.47
CA PRO A 158 19.51 1.50 -8.25
C PRO A 158 19.80 2.72 -7.37
N GLU A 159 20.06 3.88 -7.97
CA GLU A 159 20.30 5.14 -7.28
C GLU A 159 19.04 5.64 -6.59
N GLN A 160 17.89 5.63 -7.27
CA GLN A 160 16.60 6.01 -6.70
C GLN A 160 16.20 5.06 -5.55
N VAL A 161 16.37 3.76 -5.72
CA VAL A 161 16.09 2.77 -4.68
C VAL A 161 16.96 3.01 -3.45
N ALA A 162 18.26 3.32 -3.62
CA ALA A 162 19.16 3.61 -2.51
C ALA A 162 18.75 4.87 -1.76
N GLU A 163 18.42 5.95 -2.49
CA GLU A 163 17.95 7.22 -1.92
C GLU A 163 16.61 7.04 -1.19
N GLN A 164 15.61 6.44 -1.85
CA GLN A 164 14.30 6.17 -1.24
C GLN A 164 14.43 5.32 0.02
N THR A 165 15.29 4.30 0.00
CA THR A 165 15.55 3.46 1.18
C THR A 165 16.15 4.25 2.34
N ALA A 166 17.11 5.15 2.07
CA ALA A 166 17.73 5.98 3.08
C ALA A 166 16.70 6.92 3.71
N VAL A 167 15.94 7.67 2.90
CA VAL A 167 14.89 8.57 3.37
C VAL A 167 13.82 7.81 4.17
N ALA A 168 13.40 6.63 3.70
CA ALA A 168 12.42 5.81 4.40
C ALA A 168 12.91 5.37 5.79
N ARG A 169 14.16 4.94 5.90
CA ARG A 169 14.75 4.56 7.19
C ARG A 169 14.83 5.72 8.16
N ASP A 170 15.22 6.90 7.70
CA ASP A 170 15.33 8.10 8.53
C ASP A 170 13.96 8.53 9.06
N VAL A 171 12.93 8.59 8.19
CA VAL A 171 11.56 8.94 8.58
C VAL A 171 10.99 7.91 9.57
N VAL A 172 11.11 6.62 9.26
CA VAL A 172 10.58 5.55 10.11
C VAL A 172 11.29 5.52 11.48
N SER A 173 12.61 5.69 11.51
CA SER A 173 13.38 5.72 12.76
C SER A 173 13.01 6.92 13.64
N SER A 174 12.92 8.12 13.05
CA SER A 174 12.49 9.33 13.77
C SER A 174 11.07 9.18 14.32
N TYR A 175 10.16 8.63 13.54
CA TYR A 175 8.77 8.40 13.98
C TYR A 175 8.66 7.33 15.06
N ALA A 176 9.46 6.27 14.98
CA ALA A 176 9.52 5.21 15.98
C ALA A 176 9.90 5.73 17.38
N GLU A 177 10.85 6.68 17.46
CA GLU A 177 11.23 7.32 18.71
C GLU A 177 10.06 8.10 19.33
N ARG A 178 9.29 8.80 18.50
CA ARG A 178 8.12 9.58 18.94
C ARG A 178 6.96 8.68 19.37
N LEU A 179 6.70 7.61 18.64
CA LEU A 179 5.70 6.62 19.00
C LEU A 179 6.03 5.96 20.34
N LYS A 180 7.29 5.59 20.54
CA LYS A 180 7.76 5.02 21.80
C LYS A 180 7.60 5.99 22.97
N ALA A 181 7.92 7.28 22.77
CA ALA A 181 7.71 8.32 23.76
C ALA A 181 6.21 8.52 24.09
N ALA A 182 5.33 8.27 23.13
CA ALA A 182 3.87 8.34 23.29
C ALA A 182 3.26 7.01 23.87
N GLY A 183 4.08 5.99 24.14
CA GLY A 183 3.64 4.73 24.75
C GLY A 183 3.20 3.64 23.75
N TYR A 184 3.48 3.81 22.47
CA TYR A 184 3.24 2.78 21.45
C TYR A 184 4.33 1.70 21.47
N GLY A 185 4.04 0.56 20.84
CA GLY A 185 5.01 -0.52 20.61
C GLY A 185 6.07 -0.19 19.56
N ASP A 186 6.90 -1.18 19.25
CA ASP A 186 7.92 -1.05 18.21
C ASP A 186 7.24 -0.97 16.82
N VAL A 187 7.82 -0.14 15.93
CA VAL A 187 7.37 -0.03 14.54
C VAL A 187 7.69 -1.32 13.78
N THR A 188 6.70 -1.82 13.06
CA THR A 188 6.75 -3.08 12.28
C THR A 188 6.81 -2.84 10.78
N THR A 189 6.97 -1.60 10.33
CA THR A 189 7.05 -1.23 8.91
C THR A 189 8.22 -1.94 8.22
N GLU A 190 7.94 -2.71 7.17
CA GLU A 190 8.94 -3.35 6.33
C GLU A 190 9.46 -2.34 5.29
N ILE A 191 10.77 -2.19 5.17
CA ILE A 191 11.41 -1.36 4.13
C ILE A 191 12.28 -2.30 3.29
N ILE A 192 11.79 -2.67 2.11
CA ILE A 192 12.41 -3.63 1.21
C ILE A 192 12.29 -3.11 -0.23
N PRO A 193 13.36 -3.00 -1.02
CA PRO A 193 13.22 -2.71 -2.44
C PRO A 193 12.22 -3.65 -3.12
N LEU A 194 11.31 -3.11 -3.94
CA LEU A 194 10.25 -3.92 -4.56
C LEU A 194 10.82 -5.12 -5.32
N ALA A 195 11.91 -4.92 -6.05
CA ALA A 195 12.58 -5.97 -6.82
C ALA A 195 13.20 -7.09 -5.95
N GLU A 196 13.40 -6.86 -4.65
CA GLU A 196 13.91 -7.85 -3.69
C GLU A 196 12.79 -8.62 -2.97
N THR A 197 11.54 -8.24 -3.17
CA THR A 197 10.39 -8.99 -2.65
C THR A 197 10.20 -10.32 -3.41
N PRO A 198 9.48 -11.30 -2.86
CA PRO A 198 9.36 -12.62 -3.51
C PRO A 198 8.89 -12.61 -4.97
N ALA A 199 7.90 -11.80 -5.32
CA ALA A 199 7.46 -11.65 -6.71
C ALA A 199 8.28 -10.59 -7.47
N GLY A 200 8.88 -9.63 -6.78
CA GLY A 200 9.65 -8.54 -7.36
C GLY A 200 8.83 -7.51 -8.15
N GLU A 201 7.50 -7.58 -8.06
CA GLU A 201 6.57 -6.82 -8.90
C GLU A 201 5.41 -6.24 -8.09
N TYR A 202 4.85 -5.16 -8.64
CA TYR A 202 3.57 -4.58 -8.25
C TYR A 202 2.50 -5.03 -9.24
N TYR A 203 1.39 -5.52 -8.73
CA TYR A 203 0.24 -5.96 -9.51
C TYR A 203 -0.94 -5.03 -9.26
N LEU A 204 -1.47 -4.39 -10.32
CA LEU A 204 -2.69 -3.59 -10.22
C LEU A 204 -3.85 -4.41 -9.67
N ALA A 205 -4.60 -3.82 -8.76
CA ALA A 205 -5.90 -4.36 -8.36
C ALA A 205 -6.96 -4.13 -9.44
N GLU A 206 -8.09 -4.78 -9.31
CA GLU A 206 -9.24 -4.69 -10.21
C GLU A 206 -9.79 -3.26 -10.31
N ASP A 207 -10.47 -2.94 -11.41
CA ASP A 207 -10.97 -1.59 -11.70
C ASP A 207 -11.88 -1.02 -10.61
N GLU A 208 -12.68 -1.84 -9.97
CA GLU A 208 -13.57 -1.42 -8.88
C GLU A 208 -12.81 -0.90 -7.65
N HIS A 209 -11.54 -1.26 -7.49
CA HIS A 209 -10.70 -0.79 -6.39
C HIS A 209 -9.96 0.50 -6.71
N GLN A 210 -9.65 0.76 -7.98
CA GLN A 210 -8.98 2.00 -8.40
C GLN A 210 -9.85 3.21 -8.08
N GLN A 211 -9.31 4.18 -7.33
CA GLN A 211 -9.99 5.37 -6.85
C GLN A 211 -11.37 5.05 -6.23
N TYR A 212 -11.43 3.99 -5.42
CA TYR A 212 -12.68 3.49 -4.84
C TYR A 212 -13.48 4.56 -4.10
N LEU A 213 -12.83 5.43 -3.32
CA LEU A 213 -13.50 6.46 -2.52
C LEU A 213 -13.91 7.71 -3.33
N ASP A 214 -13.49 7.83 -4.59
CA ASP A 214 -14.06 8.78 -5.54
C ASP A 214 -15.34 8.19 -6.17
N LYS A 215 -15.28 6.93 -6.59
CA LYS A 215 -16.42 6.18 -7.15
C LYS A 215 -17.51 5.91 -6.09
N ASN A 216 -17.13 5.81 -4.81
CA ASN A 216 -18.01 5.52 -3.66
C ASN A 216 -17.72 6.47 -2.49
N PRO A 217 -18.24 7.71 -2.51
CA PRO A 217 -17.92 8.73 -1.49
C PRO A 217 -18.25 8.33 -0.04
N ASP A 218 -19.28 7.50 0.15
CA ASP A 218 -19.70 6.96 1.45
C ASP A 218 -19.10 5.59 1.75
N GLY A 219 -18.07 5.18 0.99
CA GLY A 219 -17.41 3.90 1.13
C GLY A 219 -16.59 3.77 2.41
N TYR A 220 -16.19 2.54 2.73
CA TYR A 220 -15.36 2.24 3.90
C TYR A 220 -13.99 2.92 3.79
N CYS A 221 -13.68 3.77 4.78
CA CYS A 221 -12.43 4.53 4.87
C CYS A 221 -11.83 4.40 6.28
N PRO A 222 -11.15 3.29 6.60
CA PRO A 222 -10.53 3.12 7.90
C PRO A 222 -9.18 3.84 7.95
N VAL A 223 -9.17 5.09 8.39
CA VAL A 223 -7.92 5.78 8.74
C VAL A 223 -7.71 5.62 10.25
N HIS A 224 -6.62 4.99 10.65
CA HIS A 224 -6.27 4.70 12.05
C HIS A 224 -5.00 5.44 12.46
N ALA A 225 -5.02 6.77 12.34
CA ALA A 225 -3.90 7.61 12.78
C ALA A 225 -3.63 7.46 14.29
N THR A 226 -2.36 7.44 14.68
CA THR A 226 -1.95 7.37 16.09
C THR A 226 -2.14 8.69 16.83
N GLY A 227 -2.29 9.81 16.10
CA GLY A 227 -2.27 11.17 16.64
C GLY A 227 -0.88 11.71 16.96
N VAL A 228 0.17 10.92 16.75
CA VAL A 228 1.57 11.34 16.84
C VAL A 228 2.03 11.89 15.51
N THR A 229 2.78 12.99 15.50
CA THR A 229 3.32 13.61 14.28
C THR A 229 4.82 13.37 14.14
N CYS A 230 5.31 13.39 12.91
CA CYS A 230 6.75 13.25 12.61
C CYS A 230 7.59 14.49 13.00
N GLY A 231 6.95 15.62 13.27
CA GLY A 231 7.59 16.87 13.73
C GLY A 231 7.87 17.86 12.63
#